data_8cb9bb2d892f7e00a8a37c74eba051b6
#
_entry.id   8cb9bb2d892f7e00a8a37c74eba051b6
#
_cell.length_a   1.000
_cell.length_b   1.000
_cell.length_c   1.000
_cell.angle_alpha   90.00
_cell.angle_beta   90.00
_cell.angle_gamma   90.00
#
_symmetry.space_group_name_H-M   'P 1'
#
loop_
_entity.id
_entity.type
_entity.pdbx_description
1 polymer ?
#
loop_
_entity_poly.entity_id
_entity_poly.type
_entity_poly.pdbx_seq_one_letter_code
_entity_poly.pdbx_strand_id
1 'polypeptide(L)'
;MKKLVAIILLLFSFPAGNAAAEETKEPEIISEAAIVTDSESGAVLYAKNADKKMYPASLTKIATAIYAIEHGDLSDLATVSKKAAETEGTRVYLEEGELVPLKKLVQGMLVNSGNDAAWSIAEHLDGNIEAFSQNLNRYLKEKAGLKNTHFVNPHGLYDENHYTTAADLAKLTNYALKNETFREIYGTKELKWTGKSWDTTIFTHHRMLKGEVPFEGVTGGKTGFVDEAKQTLATSAEYDSIKLTAIVLKAEYKRDIYNDTKNLLDYGHSNFETAELSSSEVFPSDGKTYTTGGANIPITLPKGNYEENITAKGKLQIKNENGRIIQSVKLIEDKQDEVVSSQFKTDKEPVKETTGYYGKAGLALFLFGIFILVLRKNLKAKARRRRRRV
;
A
#
# COMPACT_ATOMS: atom_id res chain seq x y z
N MET A 1 49.64 -18.74 58.54
CA MET A 1 49.96 -18.29 57.17
C MET A 1 48.66 -18.14 56.40
N LYS A 2 48.12 -16.90 56.30
CA LYS A 2 46.87 -16.60 55.60
C LYS A 2 47.23 -16.14 54.17
N LYS A 3 46.84 -16.90 53.16
CA LYS A 3 47.02 -16.50 51.74
C LYS A 3 45.87 -15.59 51.33
N LEU A 4 46.21 -14.34 51.03
CA LEU A 4 45.31 -13.35 50.44
C LEU A 4 45.18 -13.65 48.94
N VAL A 5 43.98 -13.96 48.45
CA VAL A 5 43.71 -14.09 47.02
C VAL A 5 43.11 -12.76 46.54
N ALA A 6 43.89 -12.00 45.76
CA ALA A 6 43.45 -10.78 45.13
C ALA A 6 42.66 -11.14 43.84
N ILE A 7 41.35 -10.85 43.83
CA ILE A 7 40.51 -10.95 42.64
C ILE A 7 40.66 -9.60 41.86
N ILE A 8 41.34 -9.64 40.73
CA ILE A 8 41.42 -8.54 39.81
C ILE A 8 40.13 -8.55 38.91
N LEU A 9 39.22 -7.61 39.21
CA LEU A 9 38.06 -7.33 38.33
C LEU A 9 38.56 -6.52 37.13
N LEU A 10 38.74 -7.14 35.98
CA LEU A 10 38.91 -6.47 34.69
C LEU A 10 37.59 -5.91 34.23
N LEU A 11 37.37 -4.62 34.44
CA LEU A 11 36.27 -3.86 33.83
C LEU A 11 36.57 -3.70 32.33
N PHE A 12 36.01 -4.54 31.50
CA PHE A 12 35.91 -4.28 30.07
C PHE A 12 34.88 -3.18 29.83
N SER A 13 35.33 -1.94 29.74
CA SER A 13 34.55 -0.85 29.16
C SER A 13 34.42 -1.13 27.64
N PHE A 14 33.30 -1.72 27.23
CA PHE A 14 32.87 -1.65 25.84
C PHE A 14 32.52 -0.20 25.54
N PRO A 15 33.13 0.43 24.52
CA PRO A 15 32.59 1.68 24.04
C PRO A 15 31.17 1.41 23.55
N ALA A 16 30.17 2.01 24.20
CA ALA A 16 28.84 2.13 23.63
C ALA A 16 29.02 2.99 22.37
N GLY A 17 29.16 2.35 21.22
CA GLY A 17 29.05 3.02 19.95
C GLY A 17 27.65 3.61 19.90
N ASN A 18 27.54 4.92 20.04
CA ASN A 18 26.37 5.64 19.59
C ASN A 18 26.29 5.38 18.08
N ALA A 19 25.53 4.35 17.67
CA ALA A 19 24.94 4.33 16.35
C ALA A 19 23.99 5.53 16.36
N ALA A 20 24.47 6.69 15.91
CA ALA A 20 23.59 7.77 15.53
C ALA A 20 22.60 7.15 14.54
N ALA A 21 21.32 7.16 14.87
CA ALA A 21 20.28 6.77 13.93
C ALA A 21 20.50 7.69 12.72
N GLU A 22 20.81 7.11 11.57
CA GLU A 22 20.97 7.85 10.32
C GLU A 22 19.62 8.50 10.07
N GLU A 23 19.60 9.84 10.13
CA GLU A 23 18.37 10.63 9.95
C GLU A 23 17.78 10.25 8.60
N THR A 24 16.55 9.74 8.59
CA THR A 24 15.89 9.24 7.37
C THR A 24 15.67 10.43 6.44
N LYS A 25 16.60 10.63 5.49
CA LYS A 25 16.52 11.74 4.52
C LYS A 25 15.30 11.54 3.63
N GLU A 26 14.40 12.53 3.62
CA GLU A 26 13.24 12.51 2.71
C GLU A 26 13.72 12.49 1.24
N PRO A 27 12.98 11.83 0.33
CA PRO A 27 13.38 11.73 -1.07
C PRO A 27 13.28 13.08 -1.78
N GLU A 28 14.28 13.38 -2.60
CA GLU A 28 14.25 14.55 -3.49
C GLU A 28 13.37 14.24 -4.70
N ILE A 29 12.26 14.97 -4.84
CA ILE A 29 11.26 14.78 -5.89
C ILE A 29 11.15 16.05 -6.74
N ILE A 30 11.40 15.93 -8.06
CA ILE A 30 11.34 17.04 -9.01
C ILE A 30 9.90 17.27 -9.50
N SER A 31 9.18 16.19 -9.75
CA SER A 31 7.79 16.22 -10.25
C SER A 31 6.87 17.08 -9.39
N GLU A 32 5.80 17.61 -9.98
CA GLU A 32 4.92 18.56 -9.32
C GLU A 32 4.14 17.95 -8.15
N ALA A 33 3.66 16.71 -8.31
CA ALA A 33 3.04 15.95 -7.20
C ALA A 33 3.53 14.51 -7.19
N ALA A 34 3.67 13.95 -5.98
CA ALA A 34 4.10 12.58 -5.78
C ALA A 34 3.61 12.01 -4.45
N ILE A 35 3.46 10.70 -4.39
CA ILE A 35 3.14 9.95 -3.17
C ILE A 35 3.73 8.55 -3.25
N VAL A 36 4.15 8.00 -2.12
CA VAL A 36 4.37 6.57 -1.95
C VAL A 36 3.62 6.08 -0.72
N THR A 37 2.93 4.97 -0.89
CA THR A 37 2.12 4.34 0.15
C THR A 37 2.50 2.88 0.32
N ASP A 38 2.33 2.35 1.53
CA ASP A 38 2.22 0.91 1.72
C ASP A 38 0.89 0.44 1.10
N SER A 39 0.95 -0.50 0.17
CA SER A 39 -0.23 -0.95 -0.59
C SER A 39 -1.18 -1.81 0.25
N GLU A 40 -0.73 -2.42 1.35
CA GLU A 40 -1.53 -3.28 2.22
C GLU A 40 -2.23 -2.47 3.32
N SER A 41 -1.48 -1.65 4.05
CA SER A 41 -2.01 -0.83 5.14
C SER A 41 -2.67 0.48 4.68
N GLY A 42 -2.29 0.97 3.50
CA GLY A 42 -2.68 2.27 2.98
C GLY A 42 -1.96 3.45 3.64
N ALA A 43 -0.95 3.21 4.48
CA ALA A 43 -0.17 4.26 5.12
C ALA A 43 0.57 5.12 4.10
N VAL A 44 0.59 6.44 4.33
CA VAL A 44 1.32 7.39 3.48
C VAL A 44 2.73 7.58 4.01
N LEU A 45 3.71 7.06 3.28
CA LEU A 45 5.12 7.10 3.68
C LEU A 45 5.77 8.44 3.32
N TYR A 46 5.47 8.94 2.13
CA TYR A 46 5.89 10.27 1.66
C TYR A 46 4.79 10.88 0.77
N ALA A 47 4.65 12.21 0.82
CA ALA A 47 3.70 12.95 0.00
C ALA A 47 4.22 14.35 -0.34
N LYS A 48 4.17 14.72 -1.61
CA LYS A 48 4.42 16.05 -2.14
C LYS A 48 3.21 16.49 -2.96
N ASN A 49 2.53 17.57 -2.56
CA ASN A 49 1.36 18.09 -3.25
C ASN A 49 0.29 17.01 -3.58
N ALA A 50 0.18 15.96 -2.73
CA ALA A 50 -0.55 14.75 -3.06
C ALA A 50 -2.07 14.97 -3.23
N ASP A 51 -2.63 16.04 -2.66
CA ASP A 51 -4.05 16.39 -2.76
C ASP A 51 -4.34 17.45 -3.85
N LYS A 52 -3.29 17.91 -4.58
CA LYS A 52 -3.47 18.84 -5.70
C LYS A 52 -4.18 18.16 -6.85
N LYS A 53 -5.27 18.79 -7.35
CA LYS A 53 -5.97 18.32 -8.56
C LYS A 53 -5.08 18.45 -9.77
N MET A 54 -4.94 17.38 -10.52
CA MET A 54 -4.07 17.27 -11.69
C MET A 54 -4.70 16.39 -12.76
N TYR A 55 -4.28 16.54 -14.00
CA TYR A 55 -4.69 15.69 -15.10
C TYR A 55 -3.95 14.34 -15.03
N PRO A 56 -4.68 13.20 -15.00
CA PRO A 56 -4.08 11.86 -14.86
C PRO A 56 -3.46 11.33 -16.14
N ALA A 57 -3.85 11.84 -17.31
CA ALA A 57 -3.62 11.19 -18.60
C ALA A 57 -4.07 9.71 -18.53
N SER A 58 -3.32 8.80 -19.15
CA SER A 58 -3.69 7.36 -19.20
C SER A 58 -3.62 6.61 -17.86
N LEU A 59 -3.31 7.26 -16.73
CA LEU A 59 -3.53 6.63 -15.42
C LEU A 59 -5.02 6.41 -15.12
N THR A 60 -5.92 7.16 -15.80
CA THR A 60 -7.37 6.93 -15.83
C THR A 60 -7.73 5.46 -16.11
N LYS A 61 -6.94 4.78 -16.95
CA LYS A 61 -7.18 3.38 -17.34
C LYS A 61 -7.07 2.38 -16.18
N ILE A 62 -6.45 2.76 -15.06
CA ILE A 62 -6.48 1.97 -13.83
C ILE A 62 -7.93 1.87 -13.32
N ALA A 63 -8.66 3.00 -13.33
CA ALA A 63 -10.06 3.04 -12.93
C ALA A 63 -10.94 2.24 -13.90
N THR A 64 -10.78 2.47 -15.19
CA THR A 64 -11.53 1.75 -16.25
C THR A 64 -11.32 0.26 -16.16
N ALA A 65 -10.08 -0.20 -15.89
CA ALA A 65 -9.76 -1.61 -15.80
C ALA A 65 -10.42 -2.28 -14.58
N ILE A 66 -10.27 -1.70 -13.39
CA ILE A 66 -10.87 -2.34 -12.19
C ILE A 66 -12.39 -2.29 -12.23
N TYR A 67 -12.98 -1.22 -12.78
CA TYR A 67 -14.41 -1.14 -12.99
C TYR A 67 -14.89 -2.23 -13.96
N ALA A 68 -14.20 -2.42 -15.09
CA ALA A 68 -14.53 -3.45 -16.06
C ALA A 68 -14.40 -4.87 -15.48
N ILE A 69 -13.37 -5.13 -14.68
CA ILE A 69 -13.14 -6.44 -14.06
C ILE A 69 -14.21 -6.77 -13.00
N GLU A 70 -14.72 -5.78 -12.28
CA GLU A 70 -15.70 -6.00 -11.20
C GLU A 70 -17.16 -5.94 -11.65
N HIS A 71 -17.46 -5.36 -12.83
CA HIS A 71 -18.84 -5.17 -13.30
C HIS A 71 -19.18 -5.93 -14.57
N GLY A 72 -18.18 -6.31 -15.39
CA GLY A 72 -18.39 -7.04 -16.63
C GLY A 72 -18.09 -8.53 -16.50
N ASP A 73 -18.70 -9.33 -17.36
CA ASP A 73 -18.22 -10.70 -17.60
C ASP A 73 -17.02 -10.62 -18.57
N LEU A 74 -15.84 -11.00 -18.11
CA LEU A 74 -14.61 -10.91 -18.89
C LEU A 74 -14.61 -11.78 -20.17
N SER A 75 -15.54 -12.73 -20.28
CA SER A 75 -15.75 -13.57 -21.46
C SER A 75 -16.71 -12.95 -22.50
N ASP A 76 -17.48 -11.92 -22.11
CA ASP A 76 -18.41 -11.26 -23.00
C ASP A 76 -17.73 -10.66 -24.21
N LEU A 77 -18.39 -10.73 -25.36
CA LEU A 77 -17.91 -10.15 -26.61
C LEU A 77 -18.43 -8.72 -26.76
N ALA A 78 -17.56 -7.75 -26.65
CA ALA A 78 -17.85 -6.37 -26.94
C ALA A 78 -17.78 -6.12 -28.46
N THR A 79 -18.76 -5.43 -29.00
CA THR A 79 -18.75 -4.97 -30.40
C THR A 79 -18.03 -3.63 -30.46
N VAL A 80 -16.99 -3.53 -31.29
CA VAL A 80 -16.24 -2.28 -31.49
C VAL A 80 -17.06 -1.33 -32.37
N SER A 81 -17.39 -0.16 -31.85
CA SER A 81 -18.05 0.90 -32.64
C SER A 81 -17.07 1.63 -33.55
N LYS A 82 -17.58 2.34 -34.54
CA LYS A 82 -16.79 3.24 -35.38
C LYS A 82 -16.05 4.29 -34.55
N LYS A 83 -16.72 4.88 -33.52
CA LYS A 83 -16.11 5.88 -32.64
C LYS A 83 -14.95 5.28 -31.81
N ALA A 84 -15.10 4.05 -31.32
CA ALA A 84 -14.03 3.35 -30.63
C ALA A 84 -12.82 3.14 -31.57
N ALA A 85 -13.04 2.61 -32.79
CA ALA A 85 -11.97 2.36 -33.76
C ALA A 85 -11.23 3.62 -34.19
N GLU A 86 -11.93 4.77 -34.28
CA GLU A 86 -11.39 6.07 -34.68
C GLU A 86 -10.84 6.90 -33.49
N THR A 87 -10.89 6.39 -32.25
CA THR A 87 -10.41 7.12 -31.06
C THR A 87 -8.94 7.54 -31.21
N GLU A 88 -8.65 8.80 -30.91
CA GLU A 88 -7.31 9.37 -31.00
C GLU A 88 -6.31 8.78 -30.01
N GLY A 89 -5.02 8.97 -30.29
CA GLY A 89 -3.90 8.59 -29.44
C GLY A 89 -3.45 7.14 -29.62
N THR A 90 -2.96 6.51 -28.55
CA THR A 90 -2.46 5.12 -28.60
C THR A 90 -3.60 4.13 -28.76
N ARG A 91 -3.45 3.17 -29.68
CA ARG A 91 -4.47 2.17 -30.02
C ARG A 91 -3.91 0.77 -30.07
N VAL A 92 -4.78 -0.23 -29.99
CA VAL A 92 -4.50 -1.63 -30.33
C VAL A 92 -5.09 -1.98 -31.71
N TYR A 93 -5.53 -0.96 -32.44
CA TYR A 93 -6.02 -1.00 -33.83
C TYR A 93 -7.20 -1.96 -34.01
N LEU A 94 -8.23 -1.78 -33.16
CA LEU A 94 -9.51 -2.45 -33.32
C LEU A 94 -10.25 -1.93 -34.56
N GLU A 95 -10.98 -2.81 -35.24
CA GLU A 95 -11.80 -2.46 -36.39
C GLU A 95 -13.29 -2.36 -36.03
N GLU A 96 -14.01 -1.48 -36.71
CA GLU A 96 -15.47 -1.36 -36.62
C GLU A 96 -16.14 -2.72 -36.85
N GLY A 97 -17.07 -3.09 -35.98
CA GLY A 97 -17.78 -4.37 -35.99
C GLY A 97 -16.97 -5.58 -35.54
N GLU A 98 -15.73 -5.40 -35.09
CA GLU A 98 -14.95 -6.48 -34.45
C GLU A 98 -15.61 -6.91 -33.13
N LEU A 99 -15.69 -8.23 -32.89
CA LEU A 99 -16.14 -8.79 -31.63
C LEU A 99 -14.92 -9.19 -30.80
N VAL A 100 -14.73 -8.54 -29.67
CA VAL A 100 -13.52 -8.71 -28.83
C VAL A 100 -13.90 -9.05 -27.40
N PRO A 101 -13.34 -10.12 -26.80
CA PRO A 101 -13.60 -10.44 -25.41
C PRO A 101 -13.22 -9.28 -24.48
N LEU A 102 -14.06 -9.00 -23.47
CA LEU A 102 -13.81 -7.89 -22.52
C LEU A 102 -12.46 -8.05 -21.83
N LYS A 103 -12.04 -9.26 -21.44
CA LYS A 103 -10.68 -9.51 -20.89
C LYS A 103 -9.59 -9.00 -21.84
N LYS A 104 -9.71 -9.28 -23.12
CA LYS A 104 -8.73 -8.86 -24.13
C LYS A 104 -8.70 -7.34 -24.31
N LEU A 105 -9.86 -6.67 -24.26
CA LEU A 105 -9.91 -5.19 -24.26
C LEU A 105 -9.19 -4.61 -23.04
N VAL A 106 -9.43 -5.16 -21.84
CA VAL A 106 -8.72 -4.73 -20.61
C VAL A 106 -7.21 -4.92 -20.74
N GLN A 107 -6.77 -6.06 -21.31
CA GLN A 107 -5.36 -6.33 -21.57
C GLN A 107 -4.75 -5.32 -22.56
N GLY A 108 -5.39 -5.10 -23.69
CA GLY A 108 -4.92 -4.13 -24.70
C GLY A 108 -4.87 -2.69 -24.16
N MET A 109 -5.86 -2.33 -23.34
CA MET A 109 -5.94 -1.03 -22.68
C MET A 109 -4.82 -0.82 -21.64
N LEU A 110 -4.51 -1.79 -20.80
CA LEU A 110 -3.49 -1.64 -19.75
C LEU A 110 -2.07 -1.81 -20.30
N VAL A 111 -1.83 -2.84 -21.12
CA VAL A 111 -0.49 -3.17 -21.63
C VAL A 111 -0.04 -2.16 -22.70
N ASN A 112 -0.82 -1.97 -23.75
CA ASN A 112 -0.47 -1.05 -24.85
C ASN A 112 -1.04 0.36 -24.67
N SER A 113 -1.80 0.60 -23.59
CA SER A 113 -2.48 1.90 -23.41
C SER A 113 -3.55 2.23 -24.47
N GLY A 114 -4.21 1.21 -25.07
CA GLY A 114 -5.19 1.37 -26.16
C GLY A 114 -6.40 2.23 -25.76
N ASN A 115 -6.60 3.37 -26.44
CA ASN A 115 -7.75 4.25 -26.23
C ASN A 115 -9.01 3.66 -26.87
N ASP A 116 -8.88 3.02 -28.05
CA ASP A 116 -9.91 2.26 -28.72
C ASP A 116 -10.49 1.14 -27.86
N ALA A 117 -9.61 0.39 -27.16
CA ALA A 117 -10.04 -0.62 -26.20
C ALA A 117 -10.76 -0.02 -25.00
N ALA A 118 -10.27 1.11 -24.44
CA ALA A 118 -10.95 1.79 -23.35
C ALA A 118 -12.33 2.30 -23.73
N TRP A 119 -12.48 2.87 -24.93
CA TRP A 119 -13.75 3.31 -25.47
C TRP A 119 -14.74 2.15 -25.63
N SER A 120 -14.26 1.05 -26.25
CA SER A 120 -15.08 -0.18 -26.44
C SER A 120 -15.55 -0.76 -25.12
N ILE A 121 -14.70 -0.76 -24.05
CA ILE A 121 -15.08 -1.18 -22.71
C ILE A 121 -16.24 -0.32 -22.18
N ALA A 122 -16.12 1.02 -22.31
CA ALA A 122 -17.14 1.94 -21.80
C ALA A 122 -18.49 1.78 -22.50
N GLU A 123 -18.50 1.64 -23.84
CA GLU A 123 -19.72 1.40 -24.59
C GLU A 123 -20.34 0.03 -24.28
N HIS A 124 -19.52 -1.01 -24.11
CA HIS A 124 -20.00 -2.34 -23.78
C HIS A 124 -20.67 -2.41 -22.40
N LEU A 125 -20.08 -1.77 -21.39
CA LEU A 125 -20.58 -1.86 -20.01
C LEU A 125 -21.80 -0.96 -19.76
N ASP A 126 -21.79 0.26 -20.28
CA ASP A 126 -22.78 1.28 -19.92
C ASP A 126 -23.46 1.93 -21.16
N GLY A 127 -23.21 1.43 -22.35
CA GLY A 127 -23.83 1.84 -23.60
C GLY A 127 -23.27 3.13 -24.23
N ASN A 128 -22.70 4.04 -23.44
CA ASN A 128 -22.06 5.28 -23.93
C ASN A 128 -21.08 5.85 -22.90
N ILE A 129 -20.25 6.81 -23.33
CA ILE A 129 -19.19 7.41 -22.51
C ILE A 129 -19.74 8.21 -21.32
N GLU A 130 -20.84 8.92 -21.51
CA GLU A 130 -21.46 9.73 -20.46
C GLU A 130 -22.00 8.86 -19.32
N ALA A 131 -22.74 7.80 -19.63
CA ALA A 131 -23.25 6.84 -18.65
C ALA A 131 -22.10 6.12 -17.94
N PHE A 132 -21.09 5.67 -18.71
CA PHE A 132 -19.89 5.06 -18.16
C PHE A 132 -19.20 5.99 -17.16
N SER A 133 -18.94 7.23 -17.54
CA SER A 133 -18.25 8.20 -16.69
C SER A 133 -19.02 8.47 -15.39
N GLN A 134 -20.35 8.59 -15.44
CA GLN A 134 -21.20 8.76 -14.27
C GLN A 134 -21.13 7.54 -13.33
N ASN A 135 -21.25 6.35 -13.90
CA ASN A 135 -21.20 5.09 -13.13
C ASN A 135 -19.80 4.87 -12.55
N LEU A 136 -18.75 5.10 -13.33
CA LEU A 136 -17.36 5.02 -12.87
C LEU A 136 -17.10 5.95 -11.68
N ASN A 137 -17.46 7.25 -11.79
CA ASN A 137 -17.23 8.19 -10.70
C ASN A 137 -17.99 7.81 -9.41
N ARG A 138 -19.21 7.31 -9.54
CA ARG A 138 -19.98 6.79 -8.40
C ARG A 138 -19.28 5.58 -7.76
N TYR A 139 -18.87 4.61 -8.57
CA TYR A 139 -18.13 3.42 -8.13
C TYR A 139 -16.84 3.79 -7.41
N LEU A 140 -16.03 4.67 -7.98
CA LEU A 140 -14.76 5.12 -7.39
C LEU A 140 -14.96 5.78 -6.02
N LYS A 141 -16.01 6.57 -5.87
CA LYS A 141 -16.37 7.19 -4.59
C LYS A 141 -16.81 6.16 -3.55
N GLU A 142 -17.63 5.21 -3.95
CA GLU A 142 -18.24 4.23 -3.02
C GLU A 142 -17.27 3.09 -2.64
N LYS A 143 -16.51 2.57 -3.61
CA LYS A 143 -15.63 1.39 -3.40
C LYS A 143 -14.20 1.77 -3.02
N ALA A 144 -13.59 2.71 -3.72
CA ALA A 144 -12.22 3.12 -3.47
C ALA A 144 -12.12 4.37 -2.53
N GLY A 145 -13.24 5.01 -2.19
CA GLY A 145 -13.28 6.15 -1.28
C GLY A 145 -12.60 7.41 -1.85
N LEU A 146 -12.60 7.59 -3.18
CA LEU A 146 -11.99 8.73 -3.83
C LEU A 146 -12.83 10.00 -3.59
N LYS A 147 -12.17 11.13 -3.30
CA LYS A 147 -12.84 12.38 -2.94
C LYS A 147 -12.60 13.52 -3.90
N ASN A 148 -11.44 13.52 -4.55
CA ASN A 148 -10.94 14.60 -5.40
C ASN A 148 -10.68 14.13 -6.83
N THR A 149 -11.48 13.16 -7.31
CA THR A 149 -11.37 12.56 -8.64
C THR A 149 -12.68 12.74 -9.39
N HIS A 150 -12.57 13.13 -10.66
CA HIS A 150 -13.68 13.19 -11.60
C HIS A 150 -13.19 12.85 -13.00
N PHE A 151 -13.71 11.77 -13.58
CA PHE A 151 -13.36 11.29 -14.91
C PHE A 151 -14.53 11.48 -15.86
N VAL A 152 -14.29 12.05 -17.04
CA VAL A 152 -15.30 12.30 -18.07
C VAL A 152 -15.11 11.40 -19.30
N ASN A 153 -14.06 10.58 -19.31
CA ASN A 153 -13.80 9.60 -20.34
C ASN A 153 -13.01 8.39 -19.79
N PRO A 154 -13.00 7.23 -20.50
CA PRO A 154 -12.38 6.00 -20.01
C PRO A 154 -10.85 5.93 -20.23
N HIS A 155 -10.24 6.84 -21.00
CA HIS A 155 -8.87 6.70 -21.50
C HIS A 155 -7.90 7.76 -20.99
N GLY A 156 -8.39 8.92 -20.52
CA GLY A 156 -7.57 9.99 -19.97
C GLY A 156 -7.06 11.01 -21.00
N LEU A 157 -7.68 11.12 -22.17
CA LEU A 157 -7.49 12.28 -23.05
C LEU A 157 -7.95 13.54 -22.32
N TYR A 158 -7.33 14.66 -22.64
CA TYR A 158 -7.55 15.91 -21.95
C TYR A 158 -9.01 16.40 -22.03
N ASP A 159 -9.49 16.81 -20.88
CA ASP A 159 -10.70 17.60 -20.67
C ASP A 159 -10.51 18.41 -19.39
N GLU A 160 -10.95 19.64 -19.34
CA GLU A 160 -10.78 20.52 -18.16
C GLU A 160 -11.42 19.97 -16.89
N ASN A 161 -12.48 19.15 -17.03
CA ASN A 161 -13.19 18.51 -15.95
C ASN A 161 -12.66 17.11 -15.60
N HIS A 162 -11.61 16.62 -16.30
CA HIS A 162 -11.02 15.31 -16.10
C HIS A 162 -9.80 15.40 -15.17
N TYR A 163 -10.01 15.22 -13.89
CA TYR A 163 -8.96 15.42 -12.88
C TYR A 163 -8.95 14.33 -11.79
N THR A 164 -7.83 14.26 -11.12
CA THR A 164 -7.58 13.41 -9.94
C THR A 164 -6.50 14.04 -9.06
N THR A 165 -6.08 13.32 -8.01
CA THR A 165 -4.92 13.66 -7.18
C THR A 165 -3.99 12.46 -7.04
N ALA A 166 -2.73 12.68 -6.68
CA ALA A 166 -1.80 11.59 -6.42
C ALA A 166 -2.29 10.69 -5.28
N ALA A 167 -2.89 11.30 -4.24
CA ALA A 167 -3.48 10.58 -3.10
C ALA A 167 -4.65 9.67 -3.52
N ASP A 168 -5.56 10.17 -4.37
CA ASP A 168 -6.68 9.37 -4.86
C ASP A 168 -6.21 8.26 -5.81
N LEU A 169 -5.22 8.53 -6.69
CA LEU A 169 -4.63 7.49 -7.54
C LEU A 169 -3.91 6.40 -6.75
N ALA A 170 -3.22 6.74 -5.66
CA ALA A 170 -2.62 5.74 -4.78
C ALA A 170 -3.70 4.84 -4.14
N LYS A 171 -4.77 5.43 -3.61
CA LYS A 171 -5.92 4.66 -3.07
C LYS A 171 -6.56 3.76 -4.12
N LEU A 172 -6.79 4.30 -5.31
CA LEU A 172 -7.35 3.55 -6.44
C LEU A 172 -6.46 2.38 -6.83
N THR A 173 -5.15 2.61 -6.96
CA THR A 173 -4.18 1.57 -7.32
C THR A 173 -4.12 0.50 -6.24
N ASN A 174 -4.04 0.89 -4.94
CA ASN A 174 -4.05 -0.05 -3.82
C ASN A 174 -5.36 -0.86 -3.76
N TYR A 175 -6.51 -0.25 -4.08
CA TYR A 175 -7.78 -0.94 -4.19
C TYR A 175 -7.75 -1.97 -5.32
N ALA A 176 -7.32 -1.56 -6.52
CA ALA A 176 -7.26 -2.41 -7.69
C ALA A 176 -6.27 -3.58 -7.52
N LEU A 177 -5.14 -3.36 -6.83
CA LEU A 177 -4.14 -4.39 -6.54
C LEU A 177 -4.67 -5.51 -5.62
N LYS A 178 -5.79 -5.36 -4.95
CA LYS A 178 -6.44 -6.46 -4.20
C LYS A 178 -7.08 -7.49 -5.12
N ASN A 179 -7.44 -7.11 -6.35
CA ASN A 179 -8.00 -7.98 -7.36
C ASN A 179 -6.89 -8.74 -8.12
N GLU A 180 -6.94 -10.06 -8.11
CA GLU A 180 -5.92 -10.92 -8.72
C GLU A 180 -5.83 -10.74 -10.24
N THR A 181 -6.97 -10.69 -10.93
CA THR A 181 -7.03 -10.47 -12.39
C THR A 181 -6.43 -9.12 -12.76
N PHE A 182 -6.71 -8.08 -11.96
CA PHE A 182 -6.09 -6.77 -12.18
C PHE A 182 -4.57 -6.84 -12.03
N ARG A 183 -4.06 -7.49 -10.95
CA ARG A 183 -2.61 -7.63 -10.74
C ARG A 183 -1.92 -8.34 -11.89
N GLU A 184 -2.52 -9.45 -12.37
CA GLU A 184 -2.01 -10.22 -13.52
C GLU A 184 -1.82 -9.31 -14.75
N ILE A 185 -2.89 -8.58 -15.12
CA ILE A 185 -2.88 -7.74 -16.33
C ILE A 185 -1.97 -6.51 -16.13
N TYR A 186 -2.01 -5.87 -14.96
CA TYR A 186 -1.22 -4.68 -14.62
C TYR A 186 0.29 -4.95 -14.58
N GLY A 187 0.67 -6.21 -14.26
CA GLY A 187 2.05 -6.70 -14.25
C GLY A 187 2.52 -7.30 -15.58
N THR A 188 1.68 -7.33 -16.61
CA THR A 188 2.01 -7.93 -17.91
C THR A 188 3.06 -7.07 -18.65
N LYS A 189 4.22 -7.68 -18.97
CA LYS A 189 5.33 -7.03 -19.69
C LYS A 189 5.10 -7.02 -21.19
N GLU A 190 4.68 -8.16 -21.72
CA GLU A 190 4.38 -8.38 -23.12
C GLU A 190 3.19 -9.30 -23.29
N LEU A 191 2.46 -9.16 -24.37
CA LEU A 191 1.29 -9.96 -24.68
C LEU A 191 1.19 -10.18 -26.20
N LYS A 192 1.01 -11.42 -26.61
CA LYS A 192 0.67 -11.72 -28.00
C LYS A 192 -0.72 -11.16 -28.31
N TRP A 193 -0.78 -10.22 -29.24
CA TRP A 193 -2.00 -9.58 -29.68
C TRP A 193 -2.40 -10.09 -31.06
N THR A 194 -3.58 -10.67 -31.17
CA THR A 194 -4.16 -11.17 -32.41
C THR A 194 -5.47 -10.44 -32.65
N GLY A 195 -5.47 -9.40 -33.47
CA GLY A 195 -6.63 -8.60 -33.86
C GLY A 195 -7.08 -8.92 -35.29
N LYS A 196 -8.16 -8.31 -35.72
CA LYS A 196 -8.66 -8.48 -37.09
C LYS A 196 -7.72 -7.88 -38.13
N SER A 197 -7.12 -6.74 -37.81
CA SER A 197 -6.18 -6.04 -38.69
C SER A 197 -4.74 -6.02 -38.22
N TRP A 198 -4.46 -6.46 -36.98
CA TRP A 198 -3.14 -6.31 -36.38
C TRP A 198 -2.73 -7.52 -35.54
N ASP A 199 -1.79 -8.30 -36.06
CA ASP A 199 -1.15 -9.40 -35.36
C ASP A 199 0.26 -9.00 -34.96
N THR A 200 0.54 -8.94 -33.65
CA THR A 200 1.81 -8.48 -33.11
C THR A 200 2.02 -8.97 -31.67
N THR A 201 3.14 -8.59 -31.09
CA THR A 201 3.34 -8.61 -29.63
C THR A 201 3.29 -7.17 -29.13
N ILE A 202 2.35 -6.88 -28.25
CA ILE A 202 2.26 -5.60 -27.56
C ILE A 202 3.08 -5.63 -26.27
N PHE A 203 3.64 -4.48 -25.90
CA PHE A 203 4.52 -4.35 -24.75
C PHE A 203 4.02 -3.26 -23.82
N THR A 204 4.25 -3.45 -22.51
CA THR A 204 4.02 -2.36 -21.56
C THR A 204 4.89 -1.15 -21.89
N HIS A 205 4.32 0.04 -21.74
CA HIS A 205 5.07 1.29 -21.87
C HIS A 205 5.85 1.66 -20.58
N HIS A 206 5.65 0.90 -19.49
CA HIS A 206 6.31 1.14 -18.21
C HIS A 206 7.74 0.59 -18.22
N ARG A 207 8.73 1.47 -18.39
CA ARG A 207 10.12 1.09 -18.63
C ARG A 207 10.79 0.30 -17.50
N MET A 208 10.40 0.54 -16.23
CA MET A 208 10.90 -0.27 -15.10
C MET A 208 10.32 -1.68 -15.16
N LEU A 209 9.02 -1.82 -15.40
CA LEU A 209 8.36 -3.13 -15.53
C LEU A 209 8.91 -3.90 -16.73
N LYS A 210 9.17 -3.22 -17.86
CA LYS A 210 9.75 -3.80 -19.05
C LYS A 210 11.23 -4.19 -18.90
N GLY A 211 11.94 -3.61 -17.91
CA GLY A 211 13.36 -3.85 -17.66
C GLY A 211 14.32 -2.89 -18.36
N GLU A 212 13.81 -1.89 -19.10
CA GLU A 212 14.62 -0.83 -19.75
C GLU A 212 15.23 0.14 -18.72
N VAL A 213 14.60 0.31 -17.58
CA VAL A 213 15.08 1.03 -16.41
C VAL A 213 15.12 0.04 -15.26
N PRO A 214 16.25 -0.69 -15.06
CA PRO A 214 16.34 -1.74 -14.06
C PRO A 214 16.04 -1.20 -12.65
N PHE A 215 15.14 -1.89 -11.96
CA PHE A 215 14.81 -1.63 -10.55
C PHE A 215 14.14 -2.87 -9.97
N GLU A 216 14.63 -3.33 -8.82
CA GLU A 216 14.17 -4.56 -8.19
C GLU A 216 12.78 -4.37 -7.58
N GLY A 217 12.00 -5.44 -7.53
CA GLY A 217 10.70 -5.50 -6.87
C GLY A 217 9.53 -4.97 -7.68
N VAL A 218 9.70 -4.34 -8.84
CA VAL A 218 8.59 -3.79 -9.63
C VAL A 218 7.67 -4.89 -10.15
N THR A 219 6.40 -4.85 -9.74
CA THR A 219 5.38 -5.86 -10.05
C THR A 219 4.35 -5.39 -11.07
N GLY A 220 4.20 -4.08 -11.28
CA GLY A 220 3.23 -3.53 -12.21
C GLY A 220 3.36 -2.04 -12.39
N GLY A 221 2.63 -1.50 -13.37
CA GLY A 221 2.60 -0.08 -13.55
C GLY A 221 1.86 0.41 -14.80
N LYS A 222 1.56 1.71 -14.79
CA LYS A 222 0.91 2.42 -15.89
C LYS A 222 1.57 3.77 -16.12
N THR A 223 1.81 4.09 -17.38
CA THR A 223 2.29 5.41 -17.83
C THR A 223 1.15 6.25 -18.38
N GLY A 224 1.30 7.58 -18.32
CA GLY A 224 0.41 8.49 -19.01
C GLY A 224 1.15 9.71 -19.53
N PHE A 225 0.62 10.29 -20.59
CA PHE A 225 1.08 11.56 -21.18
C PHE A 225 -0.06 12.21 -21.97
N VAL A 226 -0.30 13.46 -21.71
CA VAL A 226 -0.91 14.48 -22.57
C VAL A 226 -0.18 15.78 -22.28
N ASP A 227 -0.28 16.75 -23.18
CA ASP A 227 0.51 17.99 -23.04
C ASP A 227 0.25 18.72 -21.70
N GLU A 228 -0.97 18.72 -21.19
CA GLU A 228 -1.38 19.38 -19.96
C GLU A 228 -0.97 18.60 -18.71
N ALA A 229 -0.96 17.28 -18.78
CA ALA A 229 -0.55 16.39 -17.69
C ALA A 229 0.97 16.18 -17.64
N LYS A 230 1.69 16.40 -18.74
CA LYS A 230 3.08 15.98 -18.92
C LYS A 230 3.23 14.48 -18.63
N GLN A 231 4.37 14.04 -18.10
CA GLN A 231 4.58 12.64 -17.75
C GLN A 231 3.85 12.29 -16.44
N THR A 232 3.12 11.19 -16.43
CA THR A 232 2.48 10.61 -15.25
C THR A 232 2.83 9.13 -15.13
N LEU A 233 3.03 8.63 -13.91
CA LEU A 233 3.45 7.25 -13.66
C LEU A 233 2.82 6.71 -12.37
N ALA A 234 2.27 5.50 -12.46
CA ALA A 234 1.89 4.68 -11.34
C ALA A 234 2.75 3.41 -11.36
N THR A 235 3.36 3.05 -10.25
CA THR A 235 4.23 1.88 -10.11
C THR A 235 3.90 1.13 -8.84
N SER A 236 3.73 -0.18 -8.92
CA SER A 236 3.70 -1.08 -7.77
C SER A 236 5.01 -1.86 -7.66
N ALA A 237 5.45 -2.05 -6.43
CA ALA A 237 6.63 -2.85 -6.12
C ALA A 237 6.38 -3.72 -4.89
N GLU A 238 6.98 -4.90 -4.86
CA GLU A 238 6.88 -5.85 -3.75
C GLU A 238 8.26 -6.27 -3.28
N TYR A 239 8.47 -6.17 -1.98
CA TYR A 239 9.67 -6.57 -1.26
C TYR A 239 9.28 -7.51 -0.12
N ASP A 240 10.24 -8.24 0.44
CA ASP A 240 9.98 -9.22 1.52
C ASP A 240 9.24 -8.62 2.72
N SER A 241 9.47 -7.33 3.02
CA SER A 241 8.93 -6.66 4.20
C SER A 241 7.82 -5.65 3.91
N ILE A 242 7.58 -5.26 2.66
CA ILE A 242 6.59 -4.22 2.33
C ILE A 242 6.20 -4.24 0.85
N LYS A 243 4.95 -3.93 0.57
CA LYS A 243 4.43 -3.68 -0.79
C LYS A 243 4.15 -2.19 -0.96
N LEU A 244 4.64 -1.61 -2.03
CA LEU A 244 4.59 -0.17 -2.26
C LEU A 244 3.80 0.19 -3.52
N THR A 245 3.09 1.31 -3.44
CA THR A 245 2.53 2.01 -4.60
C THR A 245 3.09 3.42 -4.64
N ALA A 246 3.78 3.75 -5.73
CA ALA A 246 4.29 5.08 -6.03
C ALA A 246 3.48 5.72 -7.16
N ILE A 247 2.99 6.94 -6.95
CA ILE A 247 2.34 7.76 -7.96
C ILE A 247 3.14 9.04 -8.13
N VAL A 248 3.49 9.36 -9.37
CA VAL A 248 4.21 10.57 -9.73
C VAL A 248 3.45 11.29 -10.85
N LEU A 249 3.17 12.59 -10.67
CA LEU A 249 2.37 13.37 -11.60
C LEU A 249 3.12 14.62 -12.05
N LYS A 250 2.99 14.92 -13.35
CA LYS A 250 3.47 16.13 -14.01
C LYS A 250 4.98 16.33 -13.87
N ALA A 251 5.74 15.32 -14.27
CA ALA A 251 7.16 15.47 -14.58
C ALA A 251 7.33 16.01 -16.00
N GLU A 252 8.24 16.96 -16.20
CA GLU A 252 8.51 17.51 -17.53
C GLU A 252 9.16 16.46 -18.45
N TYR A 253 10.09 15.66 -17.93
CA TYR A 253 10.82 14.68 -18.72
C TYR A 253 10.62 13.24 -18.24
N LYS A 254 10.67 12.30 -19.20
CA LYS A 254 10.61 10.84 -18.89
C LYS A 254 11.69 10.39 -17.92
N ARG A 255 12.89 10.95 -17.98
CA ARG A 255 13.98 10.60 -17.04
C ARG A 255 13.59 10.94 -15.61
N ASP A 256 13.02 12.12 -15.40
CA ASP A 256 12.76 12.65 -14.06
C ASP A 256 11.65 11.86 -13.37
N ILE A 257 10.58 11.47 -14.09
CA ILE A 257 9.50 10.67 -13.50
C ILE A 257 9.97 9.30 -13.03
N TYR A 258 10.91 8.66 -13.73
CA TYR A 258 11.49 7.39 -13.30
C TYR A 258 12.48 7.56 -12.14
N ASN A 259 13.25 8.66 -12.12
CA ASN A 259 14.14 8.95 -10.99
C ASN A 259 13.35 9.22 -9.72
N ASP A 260 12.29 10.04 -9.80
CA ASP A 260 11.39 10.30 -8.67
C ASP A 260 10.74 9.01 -8.17
N THR A 261 10.29 8.15 -9.09
CA THR A 261 9.70 6.85 -8.73
C THR A 261 10.71 5.95 -7.99
N LYS A 262 11.96 5.89 -8.46
CA LYS A 262 13.03 5.16 -7.75
C LYS A 262 13.25 5.71 -6.35
N ASN A 263 13.42 7.04 -6.22
CA ASN A 263 13.63 7.68 -4.93
C ASN A 263 12.49 7.39 -3.94
N LEU A 264 11.24 7.37 -4.42
CA LEU A 264 10.07 7.03 -3.60
C LEU A 264 10.07 5.57 -3.15
N LEU A 265 10.35 4.63 -4.06
CA LEU A 265 10.37 3.20 -3.76
C LEU A 265 11.53 2.85 -2.83
N ASP A 266 12.74 3.38 -3.09
CA ASP A 266 13.90 3.22 -2.22
C ASP A 266 13.63 3.76 -0.81
N TYR A 267 13.02 4.96 -0.72
CA TYR A 267 12.63 5.56 0.56
C TYR A 267 11.66 4.66 1.33
N GLY A 268 10.59 4.19 0.67
CA GLY A 268 9.59 3.32 1.29
C GLY A 268 10.19 2.00 1.76
N HIS A 269 10.93 1.33 0.87
CA HIS A 269 11.56 0.04 1.19
C HIS A 269 12.64 0.13 2.27
N SER A 270 13.47 1.17 2.25
CA SER A 270 14.57 1.31 3.20
C SER A 270 14.11 1.67 4.62
N ASN A 271 13.01 2.43 4.74
CA ASN A 271 12.63 3.04 6.01
C ASN A 271 11.39 2.44 6.67
N PHE A 272 10.64 1.59 5.97
CA PHE A 272 9.37 1.05 6.49
C PHE A 272 9.23 -0.45 6.26
N GLU A 273 8.39 -1.06 7.08
CA GLU A 273 7.95 -2.45 6.93
C GLU A 273 6.47 -2.57 7.26
N THR A 274 5.79 -3.52 6.63
CA THR A 274 4.41 -3.88 6.95
C THR A 274 4.41 -4.90 8.08
N ALA A 275 3.61 -4.64 9.11
CA ALA A 275 3.33 -5.53 10.22
C ALA A 275 1.82 -5.78 10.30
N GLU A 276 1.38 -6.59 11.24
CA GLU A 276 -0.03 -6.91 11.45
C GLU A 276 -0.39 -6.78 12.93
N LEU A 277 -1.43 -6.00 13.23
CA LEU A 277 -2.10 -6.05 14.53
C LEU A 277 -2.96 -7.33 14.57
N SER A 278 -2.70 -8.16 15.56
CA SER A 278 -3.45 -9.41 15.73
C SER A 278 -4.90 -9.15 16.10
N SER A 279 -5.81 -9.99 15.62
CA SER A 279 -7.22 -9.99 16.01
C SER A 279 -7.46 -10.19 17.51
N SER A 280 -6.49 -10.78 18.22
CA SER A 280 -6.51 -11.03 19.67
C SER A 280 -5.79 -9.96 20.49
N GLU A 281 -5.21 -8.94 19.84
CA GLU A 281 -4.43 -7.91 20.52
C GLU A 281 -5.33 -6.93 21.27
N VAL A 282 -4.88 -6.56 22.46
CA VAL A 282 -5.63 -5.73 23.41
C VAL A 282 -4.82 -4.48 23.74
N PHE A 283 -5.45 -3.32 23.65
CA PHE A 283 -4.83 -2.02 23.80
C PHE A 283 -5.45 -1.25 24.98
N PRO A 284 -4.85 -1.25 26.17
CA PRO A 284 -5.32 -0.47 27.32
C PRO A 284 -4.96 1.02 27.14
N SER A 285 -5.91 1.93 27.38
CA SER A 285 -5.70 3.37 27.38
C SER A 285 -6.78 4.08 28.21
N ASP A 286 -6.37 4.95 29.13
CA ASP A 286 -7.25 5.81 29.96
C ASP A 286 -8.37 5.02 30.69
N GLY A 287 -8.06 3.86 31.22
CA GLY A 287 -9.03 3.02 31.93
C GLY A 287 -10.04 2.30 31.03
N LYS A 288 -9.84 2.34 29.74
CA LYS A 288 -10.59 1.62 28.71
C LYS A 288 -9.73 0.60 28.04
N THR A 289 -10.38 -0.37 27.44
CA THR A 289 -9.75 -1.42 26.64
C THR A 289 -10.23 -1.33 25.21
N TYR A 290 -9.30 -1.41 24.27
CA TYR A 290 -9.59 -1.38 22.84
C TYR A 290 -9.05 -2.63 22.16
N THR A 291 -9.68 -3.03 21.05
CA THR A 291 -9.29 -4.18 20.23
C THR A 291 -9.36 -3.84 18.75
N THR A 292 -8.89 -4.73 17.90
CA THR A 292 -9.06 -4.63 16.44
C THR A 292 -10.47 -5.02 15.96
N GLY A 293 -11.37 -5.42 16.89
CA GLY A 293 -12.70 -5.94 16.55
C GLY A 293 -12.69 -7.35 15.98
N GLY A 294 -11.66 -8.14 16.31
CA GLY A 294 -11.54 -9.53 15.86
C GLY A 294 -10.96 -9.71 14.44
N ALA A 295 -10.46 -8.63 13.82
CA ALA A 295 -9.80 -8.69 12.52
C ALA A 295 -8.30 -8.46 12.65
N ASN A 296 -7.51 -9.12 11.81
CA ASN A 296 -6.12 -8.77 11.61
C ASN A 296 -6.04 -7.51 10.74
N ILE A 297 -5.28 -6.51 11.18
CA ILE A 297 -5.18 -5.22 10.51
C ILE A 297 -3.74 -4.96 10.08
N PRO A 298 -3.45 -4.80 8.77
CA PRO A 298 -2.11 -4.43 8.33
C PRO A 298 -1.77 -3.01 8.78
N ILE A 299 -0.57 -2.85 9.32
CA ILE A 299 0.00 -1.57 9.74
C ILE A 299 1.38 -1.40 9.16
N THR A 300 1.82 -0.14 9.07
CA THR A 300 3.17 0.19 8.64
C THR A 300 3.97 0.72 9.81
N LEU A 301 5.13 0.10 10.04
CA LEU A 301 6.08 0.51 11.06
C LEU A 301 7.33 1.12 10.43
N PRO A 302 7.87 2.22 10.97
CA PRO A 302 9.22 2.66 10.64
C PRO A 302 10.24 1.60 11.07
N LYS A 303 11.28 1.36 10.27
CA LYS A 303 12.39 0.46 10.62
C LYS A 303 13.32 1.01 11.72
N GLY A 304 13.23 2.32 11.98
CA GLY A 304 13.91 3.01 13.09
C GLY A 304 13.06 3.09 14.36
N ASN A 305 13.34 4.11 15.17
CA ASN A 305 12.54 4.37 16.38
C ASN A 305 11.16 4.92 15.99
N TYR A 306 10.13 4.45 16.68
CA TYR A 306 8.77 4.95 16.51
C TYR A 306 8.03 4.93 17.85
N GLU A 307 6.94 5.68 17.92
CA GLU A 307 6.04 5.74 19.06
C GLU A 307 4.64 5.28 18.66
N GLU A 308 4.03 4.49 19.52
CA GLU A 308 2.62 4.12 19.45
C GLU A 308 1.85 4.91 20.51
N ASN A 309 0.75 5.53 20.11
CA ASN A 309 -0.11 6.29 21.00
C ASN A 309 -1.57 6.03 20.69
N ILE A 310 -2.36 5.77 21.73
CA ILE A 310 -3.82 5.63 21.60
C ILE A 310 -4.46 6.93 22.02
N THR A 311 -5.18 7.54 21.11
CA THR A 311 -5.93 8.77 21.39
C THR A 311 -7.18 8.47 22.22
N ALA A 312 -7.71 9.47 22.94
CA ALA A 312 -8.97 9.36 23.70
C ALA A 312 -10.19 8.93 22.85
N LYS A 313 -10.08 8.98 21.51
CA LYS A 313 -11.11 8.51 20.56
C LYS A 313 -10.88 7.07 20.09
N GLY A 314 -9.97 6.31 20.72
CA GLY A 314 -9.65 4.93 20.35
C GLY A 314 -8.96 4.80 19.00
N LYS A 315 -8.06 5.74 18.64
CA LYS A 315 -7.22 5.61 17.46
C LYS A 315 -5.79 5.30 17.89
N LEU A 316 -5.27 4.17 17.45
CA LEU A 316 -3.83 3.89 17.50
C LEU A 316 -3.14 4.75 16.45
N GLN A 317 -2.17 5.55 16.87
CA GLN A 317 -1.32 6.34 16.00
C GLN A 317 0.12 5.82 16.07
N ILE A 318 0.69 5.56 14.91
CA ILE A 318 2.11 5.20 14.75
C ILE A 318 2.82 6.45 14.27
N LYS A 319 3.82 6.91 15.05
CA LYS A 319 4.61 8.11 14.76
C LYS A 319 6.07 7.72 14.58
N ASN A 320 6.73 8.32 13.59
CA ASN A 320 8.19 8.18 13.47
C ASN A 320 8.92 9.02 14.54
N GLU A 321 10.24 8.90 14.60
CA GLU A 321 11.12 9.63 15.53
C GLU A 321 10.97 11.16 15.49
N ASN A 322 10.53 11.71 14.34
CA ASN A 322 10.28 13.15 14.17
C ASN A 322 8.85 13.55 14.58
N GLY A 323 8.06 12.64 15.18
CA GLY A 323 6.70 12.89 15.63
C GLY A 323 5.65 12.95 14.51
N ARG A 324 6.03 12.68 13.24
CA ARG A 324 5.08 12.60 12.12
C ARG A 324 4.24 11.33 12.25
N ILE A 325 2.92 11.47 12.15
CA ILE A 325 2.00 10.34 12.11
C ILE A 325 2.12 9.64 10.75
N ILE A 326 2.59 8.40 10.76
CA ILE A 326 2.68 7.53 9.58
C ILE A 326 1.34 6.89 9.31
N GLN A 327 0.67 6.41 10.37
CA GLN A 327 -0.62 5.75 10.25
C GLN A 327 -1.51 6.03 11.46
N SER A 328 -2.84 6.01 11.24
CA SER A 328 -3.84 6.02 12.31
C SER A 328 -4.86 4.90 12.05
N VAL A 329 -4.96 3.97 12.99
CA VAL A 329 -5.91 2.85 12.94
C VAL A 329 -7.02 3.09 13.94
N LYS A 330 -8.29 2.94 13.53
CA LYS A 330 -9.43 3.03 14.44
C LYS A 330 -9.59 1.69 15.16
N LEU A 331 -9.47 1.70 16.47
CA LEU A 331 -9.76 0.56 17.33
C LEU A 331 -11.21 0.59 17.80
N ILE A 332 -11.71 -0.53 18.26
CA ILE A 332 -13.05 -0.71 18.81
C ILE A 332 -12.94 -0.84 20.33
N GLU A 333 -13.71 -0.02 21.08
CA GLU A 333 -13.77 -0.12 22.54
C GLU A 333 -14.41 -1.46 22.95
N ASP A 334 -13.69 -2.25 23.74
CA ASP A 334 -14.23 -3.48 24.33
C ASP A 334 -15.01 -3.15 25.59
N LYS A 335 -16.33 -3.25 25.51
CA LYS A 335 -17.24 -2.93 26.61
C LYS A 335 -17.52 -4.10 27.57
N GLN A 336 -16.78 -5.21 27.44
CA GLN A 336 -17.03 -6.40 28.28
C GLN A 336 -16.75 -6.17 29.78
N ASP A 337 -15.91 -5.19 30.13
CA ASP A 337 -15.57 -4.91 31.53
C ASP A 337 -16.67 -4.17 32.32
N GLU A 338 -17.66 -3.53 31.71
CA GLU A 338 -18.74 -2.85 32.42
C GLU A 338 -19.80 -3.82 32.98
N VAL A 339 -19.95 -5.01 32.42
CA VAL A 339 -20.98 -5.99 32.85
C VAL A 339 -20.56 -6.73 34.11
N VAL A 340 -19.25 -6.91 34.33
CA VAL A 340 -18.75 -7.63 35.51
C VAL A 340 -18.77 -6.76 36.78
N SER A 341 -18.64 -5.44 36.65
CA SER A 341 -18.66 -4.53 37.80
C SER A 341 -20.07 -4.22 38.33
N SER A 342 -21.12 -4.44 37.53
CA SER A 342 -22.52 -4.18 37.94
C SER A 342 -23.21 -5.37 38.63
N GLN A 343 -22.65 -6.59 38.53
CA GLN A 343 -23.22 -7.79 39.15
C GLN A 343 -22.69 -8.10 40.58
N PHE A 344 -21.69 -7.33 41.09
CA PHE A 344 -21.13 -7.53 42.43
C PHE A 344 -21.46 -6.43 43.44
N LYS A 345 -22.66 -5.84 43.36
CA LYS A 345 -23.20 -5.00 44.43
C LYS A 345 -24.42 -5.68 45.09
N THR A 346 -24.15 -6.73 45.86
CA THR A 346 -25.05 -7.14 46.95
C THR A 346 -24.23 -7.80 48.01
N ASP A 347 -24.36 -7.23 49.23
CA ASP A 347 -24.07 -7.78 50.56
C ASP A 347 -22.62 -8.13 50.91
N LYS A 348 -21.99 -7.22 51.66
CA LYS A 348 -20.79 -7.51 52.46
C LYS A 348 -21.10 -7.46 53.93
N GLU A 349 -21.07 -8.62 54.58
CA GLU A 349 -20.62 -8.72 55.98
C GLU A 349 -19.09 -8.65 56.04
N PRO A 350 -18.48 -8.09 57.10
CA PRO A 350 -17.06 -7.84 57.19
C PRO A 350 -16.28 -9.10 57.55
N VAL A 351 -15.39 -9.58 56.68
CA VAL A 351 -14.43 -10.64 56.99
C VAL A 351 -13.06 -10.03 57.29
N LYS A 352 -12.49 -10.49 58.40
CA LYS A 352 -11.20 -10.13 59.01
C LYS A 352 -10.02 -10.35 58.05
N GLU A 353 -9.08 -9.37 58.03
CA GLU A 353 -7.77 -9.46 57.41
C GLU A 353 -6.96 -10.69 57.84
N THR A 354 -6.46 -11.46 56.89
CA THR A 354 -5.29 -12.30 57.05
C THR A 354 -4.26 -11.91 55.97
N THR A 355 -3.25 -11.19 56.43
CA THR A 355 -2.01 -10.92 55.70
C THR A 355 -1.25 -12.21 55.45
N GLY A 356 -0.83 -12.46 54.19
CA GLY A 356 0.24 -13.44 54.05
C GLY A 356 0.48 -14.08 52.67
N TYR A 357 1.62 -13.81 52.13
CA TYR A 357 2.51 -14.77 51.40
C TYR A 357 2.43 -15.01 49.90
N TYR A 358 1.72 -14.28 49.06
CA TYR A 358 1.74 -14.56 47.60
C TYR A 358 2.51 -13.59 46.72
N GLY A 359 3.10 -12.53 47.28
CA GLY A 359 3.82 -11.50 46.51
C GLY A 359 5.22 -11.90 45.97
N LYS A 360 5.86 -12.92 46.56
CA LYS A 360 7.25 -13.27 46.18
C LYS A 360 7.35 -14.41 45.16
N ALA A 361 6.34 -15.25 45.03
CA ALA A 361 6.33 -16.36 44.07
C ALA A 361 6.02 -15.90 42.64
N GLY A 362 5.18 -14.88 42.44
CA GLY A 362 4.84 -14.33 41.13
C GLY A 362 6.01 -13.65 40.43
N LEU A 363 6.83 -12.90 41.19
CA LEU A 363 8.00 -12.20 40.64
C LEU A 363 9.09 -13.18 40.21
N ALA A 364 9.27 -14.29 40.91
CA ALA A 364 10.26 -15.33 40.56
C ALA A 364 9.88 -16.09 39.27
N LEU A 365 8.59 -16.36 39.05
CA LEU A 365 8.11 -17.01 37.81
C LEU A 365 8.22 -16.10 36.61
N PHE A 366 7.97 -14.79 36.78
CA PHE A 366 8.12 -13.80 35.70
C PHE A 366 9.58 -13.62 35.26
N LEU A 367 10.51 -13.52 36.21
CA LEU A 367 11.95 -13.42 35.93
C LEU A 367 12.51 -14.72 35.30
N PHE A 368 11.97 -15.89 35.68
CA PHE A 368 12.36 -17.18 35.09
C PHE A 368 11.87 -17.31 33.62
N GLY A 369 10.69 -16.78 33.31
CA GLY A 369 10.16 -16.70 31.94
C GLY A 369 11.04 -15.86 31.02
N ILE A 370 11.46 -14.68 31.46
CA ILE A 370 12.38 -13.80 30.71
C ILE A 370 13.73 -14.50 30.50
N PHE A 371 14.25 -15.18 31.50
CA PHE A 371 15.53 -15.91 31.39
C PHE A 371 15.49 -17.02 30.32
N ILE A 372 14.37 -17.77 30.21
CA ILE A 372 14.18 -18.80 29.19
C ILE A 372 14.11 -18.20 27.78
N LEU A 373 13.45 -17.05 27.61
CA LEU A 373 13.35 -16.36 26.31
C LEU A 373 14.71 -15.87 25.83
N VAL A 374 15.52 -15.28 26.70
CA VAL A 374 16.89 -14.84 26.39
C VAL A 374 17.79 -16.02 26.03
N LEU A 375 17.69 -17.13 26.75
CA LEU A 375 18.45 -18.35 26.46
C LEU A 375 18.08 -18.95 25.09
N ARG A 376 16.79 -18.99 24.73
CA ARG A 376 16.33 -19.46 23.42
C ARG A 376 16.84 -18.57 22.27
N LYS A 377 16.85 -17.24 22.47
CA LYS A 377 17.37 -16.27 21.48
C LYS A 377 18.88 -16.46 21.24
N ASN A 378 19.66 -16.66 22.30
CA ASN A 378 21.09 -16.90 22.22
C ASN A 378 21.45 -18.26 21.59
N LEU A 379 20.68 -19.30 21.84
CA LEU A 379 20.86 -20.61 21.20
C LEU A 379 20.57 -20.58 19.69
N LYS A 380 19.52 -19.85 19.26
CA LYS A 380 19.20 -19.64 17.85
C LYS A 380 20.29 -18.85 17.13
N ALA A 381 20.86 -17.82 17.77
CA ALA A 381 21.97 -17.03 17.23
C ALA A 381 23.26 -17.88 17.06
N LYS A 382 23.57 -18.75 18.03
CA LYS A 382 24.70 -19.70 17.92
C LYS A 382 24.52 -20.73 16.80
N ALA A 383 23.30 -21.24 16.60
CA ALA A 383 22.98 -22.19 15.52
C ALA A 383 23.12 -21.55 14.13
N ARG A 384 22.71 -20.26 13.95
CA ARG A 384 22.90 -19.52 12.70
C ARG A 384 24.38 -19.25 12.37
N ARG A 385 25.22 -18.98 13.38
CA ARG A 385 26.69 -18.79 13.17
C ARG A 385 27.42 -20.09 12.78
N ARG A 386 26.92 -21.26 13.20
CA ARG A 386 27.49 -22.56 12.79
C ARG A 386 27.16 -22.93 11.34
N ARG A 387 26.00 -22.52 10.79
CA ARG A 387 25.59 -22.76 9.40
C ARG A 387 26.28 -21.86 8.36
N ARG A 388 27.00 -20.83 8.78
CA ARG A 388 27.78 -19.94 7.89
C ARG A 388 29.27 -20.29 7.82
N ARG A 389 29.69 -21.39 8.43
CA ARG A 389 31.08 -21.86 8.44
C ARG A 389 31.26 -23.26 7.85
N VAL A 390 30.28 -23.74 7.08
CA VAL A 390 30.38 -24.94 6.23
C VAL A 390 30.19 -24.55 4.79
#